data_69154d8a270624fbbd7a72adbc6318c9
#
_entry.id   69154d8a270624fbbd7a72adbc6318c9
#
_cell.length_a   1.000
_cell.length_b   1.000
_cell.length_c   1.000
_cell.angle_alpha   90.00
_cell.angle_beta   90.00
_cell.angle_gamma   90.00
#
_symmetry.space_group_name_H-M   'P 1'
#
loop_
_entity.id
_entity.type
_entity.pdbx_description
1 polymer ?
#
loop_
_entity_poly.entity_id
_entity_poly.type
_entity_poly.pdbx_seq_one_letter_code
_entity_poly.pdbx_strand_id
1 'polypeptide(L)'
;ARYSLHVTIATDTDRILVSCLMVTLPAKGRLSYFRRSVADYCRQTHPARELVVVVDRGDPEARAEAIEYIASLRRDDIRVVEPADKLTLGALRNVSIAEARGDALCVWDDDDMHHPARVATQLREMTRAGARALVLEEALQYFPATRTLLWTRWREIASRGLPGTLMFRRSEVVRYPEAGPDAARSEDMAGIAQLQSAGAFCPMAGAPHLYVYVSHGANTWYDDHHATIARDLAIPQARLRRNEALMRRGIAPFDF
;
A
#
# COMPACT_ATOMS: atom_id res chain seq x y z
N ALA A 1 15.52 -39.59 12.42
CA ALA A 1 15.05 -38.21 12.24
C ALA A 1 15.81 -37.60 11.05
N ARG A 2 15.14 -37.41 9.91
CA ARG A 2 15.73 -36.70 8.76
C ARG A 2 15.39 -35.23 8.94
N TYR A 3 16.36 -34.41 9.28
CA TYR A 3 16.25 -32.96 9.18
C TYR A 3 16.32 -32.58 7.69
N SER A 4 15.20 -32.20 7.12
CA SER A 4 15.15 -31.57 5.80
C SER A 4 15.54 -30.10 5.97
N LEU A 5 16.76 -29.75 5.64
CA LEU A 5 17.19 -28.37 5.47
C LEU A 5 16.48 -27.85 4.22
N HIS A 6 15.43 -27.05 4.39
CA HIS A 6 14.88 -26.26 3.32
C HIS A 6 15.85 -25.12 3.03
N VAL A 7 16.80 -25.37 2.14
CA VAL A 7 17.60 -24.31 1.53
C VAL A 7 16.65 -23.54 0.60
N THR A 8 16.16 -22.41 1.05
CA THR A 8 15.43 -21.47 0.18
C THR A 8 16.48 -20.87 -0.75
N ILE A 9 16.50 -21.31 -2.00
CA ILE A 9 17.33 -20.68 -3.03
C ILE A 9 16.76 -19.29 -3.23
N ALA A 10 17.56 -18.25 -2.90
CA ALA A 10 17.18 -16.86 -3.13
C ALA A 10 16.90 -16.66 -4.63
N THR A 11 15.73 -16.17 -4.96
CA THR A 11 15.38 -15.82 -6.35
C THR A 11 16.04 -14.49 -6.71
N ASP A 12 16.28 -14.22 -8.00
CA ASP A 12 16.85 -12.92 -8.44
C ASP A 12 16.03 -11.73 -7.91
N THR A 13 14.72 -11.92 -7.69
CA THR A 13 13.84 -10.89 -7.10
C THR A 13 14.15 -10.60 -5.64
N ASP A 14 14.69 -11.53 -4.87
CA ASP A 14 14.97 -11.33 -3.43
C ASP A 14 16.08 -10.31 -3.16
N ARG A 15 16.88 -10.00 -4.18
CA ARG A 15 17.97 -9.01 -4.12
C ARG A 15 17.54 -7.61 -4.54
N ILE A 16 16.38 -7.45 -5.16
CA ILE A 16 15.86 -6.16 -5.60
C ILE A 16 15.39 -5.38 -4.37
N LEU A 17 16.02 -4.25 -4.10
CA LEU A 17 15.60 -3.39 -3.00
C LEU A 17 14.25 -2.75 -3.34
N VAL A 18 13.26 -2.91 -2.45
CA VAL A 18 11.95 -2.29 -2.56
C VAL A 18 11.79 -1.22 -1.50
N SER A 19 11.56 0.04 -1.92
CA SER A 19 11.16 1.12 -1.01
C SER A 19 9.64 1.15 -0.88
N CYS A 20 9.14 0.86 0.32
CA CYS A 20 7.75 1.12 0.70
C CYS A 20 7.61 2.60 1.05
N LEU A 21 6.71 3.32 0.35
CA LEU A 21 6.56 4.77 0.41
C LEU A 21 5.33 5.12 1.24
N MET A 22 5.53 5.51 2.50
CA MET A 22 4.45 5.90 3.41
C MET A 22 4.43 7.42 3.56
N VAL A 23 3.25 8.01 3.39
CA VAL A 23 2.96 9.38 3.80
C VAL A 23 1.96 9.29 4.96
N THR A 24 2.22 9.99 6.05
CA THR A 24 1.31 10.02 7.19
C THR A 24 1.01 11.46 7.63
N LEU A 25 -0.29 11.72 7.88
CA LEU A 25 -0.76 12.91 8.57
C LEU A 25 -1.13 12.51 10.00
N PRO A 26 -0.23 12.71 10.98
CA PRO A 26 -0.45 12.28 12.34
C PRO A 26 -1.66 12.95 12.97
N ALA A 27 -2.57 12.13 13.51
CA ALA A 27 -3.74 12.56 14.28
C ALA A 27 -4.07 11.50 15.32
N LYS A 28 -4.58 11.92 16.50
CA LYS A 28 -4.85 10.99 17.63
C LYS A 28 -5.70 9.79 17.23
N GLY A 29 -6.74 10.00 16.43
CA GLY A 29 -7.63 8.92 15.94
C GLY A 29 -7.01 8.00 14.87
N ARG A 30 -5.83 8.33 14.32
CA ARG A 30 -5.15 7.56 13.26
C ARG A 30 -3.94 6.76 13.74
N LEU A 31 -3.42 7.02 14.94
CA LEU A 31 -2.18 6.39 15.42
C LEU A 31 -2.25 4.87 15.50
N SER A 32 -3.41 4.30 15.82
CA SER A 32 -3.56 2.84 15.86
C SER A 32 -3.44 2.21 14.46
N TYR A 33 -4.00 2.85 13.44
CA TYR A 33 -3.87 2.41 12.04
C TYR A 33 -2.43 2.54 11.57
N PHE A 34 -1.79 3.68 11.82
CA PHE A 34 -0.38 3.91 11.52
C PHE A 34 0.52 2.83 12.12
N ARG A 35 0.38 2.56 13.43
CA ARG A 35 1.16 1.52 14.11
C ARG A 35 0.95 0.14 13.50
N ARG A 36 -0.30 -0.20 13.13
CA ARG A 36 -0.63 -1.46 12.46
C ARG A 36 0.03 -1.54 11.08
N SER A 37 -0.06 -0.47 10.27
CA SER A 37 0.55 -0.45 8.92
C SER A 37 2.07 -0.58 8.98
N VAL A 38 2.73 0.07 9.96
CA VAL A 38 4.18 -0.12 10.22
C VAL A 38 4.49 -1.55 10.68
N ALA A 39 3.66 -2.13 11.54
CA ALA A 39 3.82 -3.54 11.96
C ALA A 39 3.66 -4.50 10.77
N ASP A 40 2.75 -4.22 9.84
CA ASP A 40 2.59 -4.99 8.61
C ASP A 40 3.83 -4.90 7.71
N TYR A 41 4.47 -3.73 7.64
CA TYR A 41 5.78 -3.60 6.97
C TYR A 41 6.84 -4.47 7.65
N CYS A 42 6.92 -4.45 8.97
CA CYS A 42 7.89 -5.27 9.70
C CYS A 42 7.73 -6.78 9.44
N ARG A 43 6.50 -7.23 9.14
CA ARG A 43 6.17 -8.64 8.84
C ARG A 43 6.33 -9.02 7.38
N GLN A 44 6.72 -8.10 6.47
CA GLN A 44 6.89 -8.43 5.04
C GLN A 44 7.95 -9.51 4.86
N THR A 45 7.64 -10.46 3.98
CA THR A 45 8.53 -11.61 3.70
C THR A 45 9.63 -11.31 2.70
N HIS A 46 9.53 -10.21 1.94
CA HIS A 46 10.59 -9.77 1.04
C HIS A 46 11.79 -9.25 1.84
N PRO A 47 13.00 -9.81 1.66
CA PRO A 47 14.14 -9.51 2.53
C PRO A 47 14.76 -8.12 2.25
N ALA A 48 14.92 -7.74 0.98
CA ALA A 48 15.57 -6.50 0.57
C ALA A 48 14.54 -5.36 0.47
N ARG A 49 14.25 -4.71 1.60
CA ARG A 49 13.25 -3.63 1.66
C ARG A 49 13.67 -2.49 2.57
N GLU A 50 13.08 -1.33 2.35
CA GLU A 50 13.08 -0.19 3.28
C GLU A 50 11.69 0.42 3.37
N LEU A 51 11.38 1.09 4.49
CA LEU A 51 10.20 1.93 4.66
C LEU A 51 10.63 3.40 4.76
N VAL A 52 10.14 4.21 3.84
CA VAL A 52 10.31 5.67 3.86
C VAL A 52 9.02 6.28 4.40
N VAL A 53 9.06 6.86 5.59
CA VAL A 53 7.91 7.47 6.25
C VAL A 53 8.04 8.98 6.19
N VAL A 54 7.26 9.61 5.32
CA VAL A 54 7.17 11.08 5.24
C VAL A 54 6.07 11.53 6.20
N VAL A 55 6.47 12.25 7.25
CA VAL A 55 5.57 12.68 8.33
C VAL A 55 5.18 14.13 8.09
N ASP A 56 3.92 14.37 7.70
CA ASP A 56 3.37 15.72 7.52
C ASP A 56 3.17 16.43 8.87
N ARG A 57 2.90 17.72 8.79
CA ARG A 57 2.54 18.57 9.94
C ARG A 57 1.07 18.32 10.32
N GLY A 58 0.85 17.35 11.20
CA GLY A 58 -0.42 17.05 11.81
C GLY A 58 -0.55 17.61 13.24
N ASP A 59 -1.28 16.89 14.08
CA ASP A 59 -1.30 17.15 15.53
C ASP A 59 0.09 16.96 16.12
N PRO A 60 0.67 17.95 16.84
CA PRO A 60 2.05 17.88 17.32
C PRO A 60 2.32 16.71 18.28
N GLU A 61 1.34 16.36 19.15
CA GLU A 61 1.50 15.26 20.09
C GLU A 61 1.45 13.91 19.34
N ALA A 62 0.47 13.74 18.44
CA ALA A 62 0.37 12.54 17.62
C ALA A 62 1.59 12.37 16.70
N ARG A 63 2.15 13.49 16.20
CA ARG A 63 3.38 13.48 15.40
C ARG A 63 4.58 12.99 16.22
N ALA A 64 4.78 13.53 17.41
CA ALA A 64 5.84 13.11 18.31
C ALA A 64 5.69 11.61 18.65
N GLU A 65 4.48 11.16 18.97
CA GLU A 65 4.19 9.76 19.30
C GLU A 65 4.44 8.81 18.11
N ALA A 66 4.11 9.23 16.87
CA ALA A 66 4.39 8.44 15.67
C ALA A 66 5.90 8.27 15.44
N ILE A 67 6.68 9.35 15.60
CA ILE A 67 8.14 9.34 15.44
C ILE A 67 8.79 8.49 16.54
N GLU A 68 8.38 8.67 17.81
CA GLU A 68 8.88 7.88 18.94
C GLU A 68 8.57 6.39 18.75
N TYR A 69 7.38 6.05 18.27
CA TYR A 69 7.04 4.67 17.96
C TYR A 69 8.01 4.06 16.93
N ILE A 70 8.30 4.75 15.83
CA ILE A 70 9.27 4.26 14.84
C ILE A 70 10.65 4.10 15.47
N ALA A 71 11.12 5.09 16.24
CA ALA A 71 12.42 5.04 16.91
C ALA A 71 12.52 3.85 17.88
N SER A 72 11.42 3.52 18.58
CA SER A 72 11.36 2.39 19.51
C SER A 72 11.56 1.02 18.85
N LEU A 73 11.25 0.90 17.55
CA LEU A 73 11.43 -0.34 16.79
C LEU A 73 12.92 -0.69 16.54
N ARG A 74 13.82 0.29 16.64
CA ARG A 74 15.28 0.14 16.45
C ARG A 74 15.64 -0.58 15.15
N ARG A 75 15.02 -0.16 14.04
CA ARG A 75 15.18 -0.75 12.72
C ARG A 75 15.88 0.21 11.77
N ASP A 76 16.98 -0.22 11.16
CA ASP A 76 17.76 0.58 10.21
C ASP A 76 17.11 0.66 8.82
N ASP A 77 16.16 -0.24 8.53
CA ASP A 77 15.40 -0.27 7.27
C ASP A 77 14.12 0.60 7.32
N ILE A 78 13.89 1.36 8.40
CA ILE A 78 12.80 2.35 8.50
C ILE A 78 13.41 3.74 8.66
N ARG A 79 13.05 4.65 7.77
CA ARG A 79 13.56 6.01 7.78
C ARG A 79 12.41 7.01 7.82
N VAL A 80 12.50 7.95 8.77
CA VAL A 80 11.58 9.08 8.92
C VAL A 80 12.12 10.28 8.16
N VAL A 81 11.24 10.95 7.41
CA VAL A 81 11.48 12.19 6.69
C VAL A 81 10.48 13.23 7.16
N GLU A 82 10.97 14.37 7.61
CA GLU A 82 10.16 15.45 8.17
C GLU A 82 10.33 16.71 7.32
N PRO A 83 9.43 16.99 6.36
CA PRO A 83 9.49 18.23 5.58
C PRO A 83 9.43 19.48 6.45
N ALA A 84 10.26 20.48 6.10
CA ALA A 84 10.32 21.74 6.85
C ALA A 84 9.01 22.55 6.73
N ASP A 85 8.33 22.45 5.59
CA ASP A 85 7.08 23.16 5.28
C ASP A 85 5.89 22.25 5.25
N LYS A 86 4.68 22.81 5.39
CA LYS A 86 3.45 22.09 5.13
C LYS A 86 3.29 21.89 3.63
N LEU A 87 3.10 20.65 3.21
CA LEU A 87 3.01 20.25 1.81
C LEU A 87 1.61 19.69 1.49
N THR A 88 1.28 19.65 0.22
CA THR A 88 0.12 18.88 -0.29
C THR A 88 0.44 17.39 -0.27
N LEU A 89 -0.59 16.53 -0.34
CA LEU A 89 -0.40 15.08 -0.36
C LEU A 89 0.47 14.64 -1.56
N GLY A 90 0.23 15.21 -2.74
CA GLY A 90 1.06 14.93 -3.92
C GLY A 90 2.52 15.33 -3.74
N ALA A 91 2.78 16.49 -3.12
CA ALA A 91 4.16 16.92 -2.81
C ALA A 91 4.84 15.98 -1.80
N LEU A 92 4.12 15.54 -0.76
CA LEU A 92 4.63 14.56 0.21
C LEU A 92 4.96 13.21 -0.45
N ARG A 93 4.12 12.74 -1.38
CA ARG A 93 4.42 11.52 -2.17
C ARG A 93 5.66 11.72 -3.05
N ASN A 94 5.86 12.90 -3.66
CA ASN A 94 7.09 13.19 -4.41
C ASN A 94 8.33 13.21 -3.51
N VAL A 95 8.22 13.74 -2.28
CA VAL A 95 9.29 13.65 -1.27
C VAL A 95 9.62 12.18 -0.97
N SER A 96 8.61 11.32 -0.78
CA SER A 96 8.84 9.91 -0.50
C SER A 96 9.57 9.19 -1.65
N ILE A 97 9.25 9.53 -2.92
CA ILE A 97 9.94 9.01 -4.11
C ILE A 97 11.40 9.50 -4.14
N ALA A 98 11.64 10.78 -3.89
CA ALA A 98 12.98 11.38 -3.91
C ALA A 98 13.90 10.76 -2.85
N GLU A 99 13.35 10.46 -1.69
CA GLU A 99 14.06 9.87 -0.56
C GLU A 99 14.27 8.35 -0.69
N ALA A 100 13.53 7.67 -1.55
CA ALA A 100 13.62 6.23 -1.73
C ALA A 100 14.98 5.82 -2.34
N ARG A 101 15.49 4.64 -1.97
CA ARG A 101 16.77 4.07 -2.46
C ARG A 101 16.57 2.80 -3.29
N GLY A 102 15.37 2.21 -3.23
CA GLY A 102 15.06 0.93 -3.87
C GLY A 102 15.00 1.01 -5.38
N ASP A 103 15.20 -0.12 -6.04
CA ASP A 103 15.05 -0.32 -7.48
C ASP A 103 13.57 -0.42 -7.90
N ALA A 104 12.72 -0.76 -6.95
CA ALA A 104 11.27 -0.74 -7.07
C ALA A 104 10.66 0.06 -5.92
N LEU A 105 9.58 0.77 -6.22
CA LEU A 105 8.86 1.63 -5.29
C LEU A 105 7.45 1.07 -5.10
N CYS A 106 6.98 1.00 -3.85
CA CYS A 106 5.69 0.43 -3.49
C CYS A 106 4.92 1.44 -2.63
N VAL A 107 3.77 1.92 -3.10
CA VAL A 107 2.90 2.78 -2.29
C VAL A 107 2.46 2.02 -1.04
N TRP A 108 2.54 2.68 0.11
CA TRP A 108 2.25 2.10 1.42
C TRP A 108 1.42 3.05 2.26
N ASP A 109 0.10 2.92 2.20
CA ASP A 109 -0.79 3.80 2.95
C ASP A 109 -0.74 3.48 4.46
N ASP A 110 -0.78 4.53 5.27
CA ASP A 110 -0.55 4.47 6.73
C ASP A 110 -1.75 3.96 7.52
N ASP A 111 -2.91 3.84 6.89
CA ASP A 111 -4.18 3.46 7.53
C ASP A 111 -4.76 2.13 7.00
N ASP A 112 -4.14 1.54 5.99
CA ASP A 112 -4.56 0.27 5.40
C ASP A 112 -3.82 -0.95 6.00
N MET A 113 -4.25 -2.17 5.63
CA MET A 113 -3.61 -3.41 6.08
C MET A 113 -2.91 -4.10 4.92
N HIS A 114 -1.72 -4.59 5.18
CA HIS A 114 -0.85 -5.15 4.16
C HIS A 114 -0.46 -6.60 4.52
N HIS A 115 -0.81 -7.53 3.64
CA HIS A 115 -0.47 -8.94 3.84
C HIS A 115 1.06 -9.14 3.88
N PRO A 116 1.61 -10.02 4.73
CA PRO A 116 3.06 -10.25 4.82
C PRO A 116 3.74 -10.62 3.50
N ALA A 117 3.03 -11.25 2.58
CA ALA A 117 3.57 -11.61 1.26
C ALA A 117 3.34 -10.54 0.17
N ARG A 118 2.79 -9.34 0.51
CA ARG A 118 2.41 -8.32 -0.48
C ARG A 118 3.59 -7.93 -1.36
N VAL A 119 4.65 -7.44 -0.77
CA VAL A 119 5.83 -6.92 -1.50
C VAL A 119 6.45 -8.01 -2.38
N ALA A 120 6.72 -9.18 -1.81
CA ALA A 120 7.32 -10.30 -2.53
C ALA A 120 6.45 -10.77 -3.71
N THR A 121 5.13 -10.83 -3.52
CA THR A 121 4.21 -11.32 -4.55
C THR A 121 4.05 -10.32 -5.69
N GLN A 122 3.86 -9.02 -5.38
CA GLN A 122 3.76 -7.98 -6.41
C GLN A 122 5.06 -7.84 -7.21
N LEU A 123 6.22 -7.85 -6.55
CA LEU A 123 7.52 -7.74 -7.22
C LEU A 123 7.78 -8.93 -8.16
N ARG A 124 7.51 -10.16 -7.70
CA ARG A 124 7.63 -11.36 -8.50
C ARG A 124 6.73 -11.33 -9.72
N GLU A 125 5.47 -10.92 -9.56
CA GLU A 125 4.52 -10.84 -10.67
C GLU A 125 4.90 -9.74 -11.67
N MET A 126 5.30 -8.56 -11.21
CA MET A 126 5.79 -7.47 -12.04
C MET A 126 7.02 -7.92 -12.88
N THR A 127 7.95 -8.65 -12.26
CA THR A 127 9.15 -9.18 -12.93
C THR A 127 8.77 -10.27 -13.94
N ARG A 128 7.89 -11.21 -13.56
CA ARG A 128 7.42 -12.30 -14.44
C ARG A 128 6.70 -11.78 -15.69
N ALA A 129 5.92 -10.71 -15.52
CA ALA A 129 5.20 -10.07 -16.62
C ALA A 129 6.08 -9.16 -17.50
N GLY A 130 7.34 -8.94 -17.13
CA GLY A 130 8.19 -7.95 -17.79
C GLY A 130 7.65 -6.51 -17.66
N ALA A 131 6.77 -6.28 -16.69
CA ALA A 131 6.14 -4.99 -16.46
C ALA A 131 7.05 -4.07 -15.63
N ARG A 132 6.84 -2.75 -15.80
CA ARG A 132 7.55 -1.73 -15.04
C ARG A 132 6.70 -1.10 -13.95
N ALA A 133 5.37 -1.33 -14.00
CA ALA A 133 4.44 -0.93 -12.96
C ALA A 133 3.29 -1.94 -12.83
N LEU A 134 2.76 -2.09 -11.61
CA LEU A 134 1.72 -3.05 -11.28
C LEU A 134 0.78 -2.47 -10.21
N VAL A 135 -0.52 -2.74 -10.36
CA VAL A 135 -1.55 -2.54 -9.31
C VAL A 135 -2.34 -3.83 -9.10
N LEU A 136 -3.02 -3.96 -7.96
CA LEU A 136 -3.96 -5.05 -7.73
C LEU A 136 -5.33 -4.70 -8.32
N GLU A 137 -5.84 -5.53 -9.23
CA GLU A 137 -7.21 -5.42 -9.78
C GLU A 137 -8.29 -5.66 -8.73
N GLU A 138 -7.94 -6.39 -7.68
CA GLU A 138 -8.84 -6.82 -6.63
C GLU A 138 -8.20 -6.54 -5.27
N ALA A 139 -9.01 -6.06 -4.33
CA ALA A 139 -8.61 -5.83 -2.95
C ALA A 139 -9.75 -6.16 -1.99
N LEU A 140 -9.45 -6.27 -0.72
CA LEU A 140 -10.48 -6.29 0.31
C LEU A 140 -10.77 -4.85 0.75
N GLN A 141 -12.01 -4.61 1.20
CA GLN A 141 -12.40 -3.36 1.85
C GLN A 141 -13.03 -3.70 3.20
N TYR A 142 -12.52 -3.09 4.26
CA TYR A 142 -12.96 -3.33 5.62
C TYR A 142 -13.57 -2.07 6.24
N PHE A 143 -14.75 -2.22 6.81
CA PHE A 143 -15.46 -1.20 7.58
C PHE A 143 -15.42 -1.57 9.06
N PRO A 144 -14.52 -0.98 9.87
CA PRO A 144 -14.38 -1.34 11.29
C PRO A 144 -15.66 -1.12 12.11
N ALA A 145 -16.39 -0.02 11.83
CA ALA A 145 -17.62 0.32 12.58
C ALA A 145 -18.71 -0.77 12.49
N THR A 146 -18.82 -1.45 11.35
CA THR A 146 -19.81 -2.52 11.11
C THR A 146 -19.20 -3.92 11.07
N ARG A 147 -17.86 -4.02 11.22
CA ARG A 147 -17.09 -5.26 11.06
C ARG A 147 -17.40 -5.98 9.73
N THR A 148 -17.59 -5.19 8.68
CA THR A 148 -17.93 -5.71 7.35
C THR A 148 -16.69 -5.77 6.49
N LEU A 149 -16.40 -6.93 5.91
CA LEU A 149 -15.32 -7.16 4.96
C LEU A 149 -15.92 -7.49 3.59
N LEU A 150 -15.54 -6.72 2.58
CA LEU A 150 -15.96 -6.90 1.21
C LEU A 150 -14.75 -7.24 0.33
N TRP A 151 -14.99 -7.97 -0.75
CA TRP A 151 -14.03 -8.12 -1.83
C TRP A 151 -14.45 -7.19 -2.96
N THR A 152 -13.59 -6.23 -3.34
CA THR A 152 -13.84 -5.23 -4.37
C THR A 152 -12.98 -5.50 -5.61
N ARG A 153 -13.53 -5.16 -6.78
CA ARG A 153 -12.87 -5.36 -8.07
C ARG A 153 -12.78 -4.04 -8.83
N TRP A 154 -11.57 -3.59 -9.06
CA TRP A 154 -11.22 -2.28 -9.59
C TRP A 154 -10.91 -2.27 -11.09
N ARG A 155 -11.07 -3.39 -11.76
CA ARG A 155 -10.69 -3.58 -13.17
C ARG A 155 -11.32 -2.57 -14.12
N GLU A 156 -12.58 -2.21 -13.88
CA GLU A 156 -13.37 -1.33 -14.76
C GLU A 156 -13.18 0.16 -14.45
N ILE A 157 -12.41 0.49 -13.41
CA ILE A 157 -12.05 1.87 -13.07
C ILE A 157 -10.86 2.31 -13.95
N ALA A 158 -10.72 3.60 -14.19
CA ALA A 158 -9.66 4.16 -15.04
C ALA A 158 -8.25 3.74 -14.60
N SER A 159 -8.01 3.57 -13.30
CA SER A 159 -6.76 3.04 -12.75
C SER A 159 -6.55 1.54 -13.02
N ARG A 160 -7.58 0.79 -13.43
CA ARG A 160 -7.59 -0.66 -13.65
C ARG A 160 -7.12 -1.49 -12.44
N GLY A 161 -7.13 -0.90 -11.26
CA GLY A 161 -6.75 -1.48 -9.98
C GLY A 161 -6.81 -0.44 -8.88
N LEU A 162 -6.66 -0.86 -7.63
CA LEU A 162 -6.68 0.05 -6.48
C LEU A 162 -5.36 0.85 -6.41
N PRO A 163 -5.39 2.20 -6.48
CA PRO A 163 -4.19 3.05 -6.53
C PRO A 163 -3.22 2.85 -5.36
N GLY A 164 -3.72 2.68 -4.12
CA GLY A 164 -2.90 2.41 -2.93
C GLY A 164 -2.06 1.11 -3.01
N THR A 165 -2.28 0.29 -4.06
CA THR A 165 -1.51 -0.94 -4.28
C THR A 165 -0.39 -0.79 -5.30
N LEU A 166 -0.16 0.42 -5.84
CA LEU A 166 0.82 0.67 -6.88
C LEU A 166 2.24 0.26 -6.46
N MET A 167 2.88 -0.54 -7.32
CA MET A 167 4.31 -0.83 -7.32
C MET A 167 4.89 -0.51 -8.68
N PHE A 168 6.05 0.14 -8.76
CA PHE A 168 6.67 0.50 -10.02
C PHE A 168 8.19 0.51 -9.93
N ARG A 169 8.86 0.35 -11.06
CA ARG A 169 10.33 0.46 -11.14
C ARG A 169 10.75 1.91 -10.97
N ARG A 170 11.84 2.14 -10.24
CA ARG A 170 12.41 3.49 -10.03
C ARG A 170 12.79 4.19 -11.35
N SER A 171 13.06 3.44 -12.40
CA SER A 171 13.33 3.98 -13.72
C SER A 171 12.13 4.69 -14.35
N GLU A 172 10.91 4.42 -13.86
CA GLU A 172 9.72 5.12 -14.33
C GLU A 172 9.61 6.50 -13.69
N VAL A 173 9.28 7.48 -14.52
CA VAL A 173 9.06 8.85 -14.05
C VAL A 173 7.61 8.96 -13.58
N VAL A 174 7.41 8.99 -12.27
CA VAL A 174 6.12 9.28 -11.65
C VAL A 174 6.23 10.57 -10.89
N ARG A 175 5.39 11.53 -11.21
CA ARG A 175 5.29 12.80 -10.50
C ARG A 175 3.85 13.11 -10.17
N TYR A 176 3.58 13.18 -8.90
CA TYR A 176 2.28 13.56 -8.37
C TYR A 176 2.08 15.08 -8.48
N PRO A 177 0.85 15.58 -8.75
CA PRO A 177 0.56 17.01 -8.75
C PRO A 177 0.81 17.62 -7.38
N GLU A 178 1.54 18.74 -7.35
CA GLU A 178 1.89 19.45 -6.11
C GLU A 178 0.99 20.65 -5.84
N ALA A 179 0.20 21.06 -6.84
CA ALA A 179 -0.74 22.18 -6.76
C ALA A 179 -2.02 21.86 -7.52
N GLY A 180 -3.06 22.64 -7.27
CA GLY A 180 -4.38 22.46 -7.88
C GLY A 180 -5.26 21.46 -7.11
N PRO A 181 -6.47 21.17 -7.62
CA PRO A 181 -7.47 20.35 -6.92
C PRO A 181 -7.01 18.91 -6.70
N ASP A 182 -6.22 18.35 -7.62
CA ASP A 182 -5.76 16.96 -7.57
C ASP A 182 -4.53 16.77 -6.64
N ALA A 183 -3.92 17.85 -6.13
CA ALA A 183 -2.76 17.75 -5.25
C ALA A 183 -3.08 17.25 -3.84
N ALA A 184 -4.33 17.37 -3.41
CA ALA A 184 -4.79 16.96 -2.09
C ALA A 184 -5.68 15.71 -2.11
N ARG A 185 -6.24 15.39 -3.28
CA ARG A 185 -7.08 14.20 -3.52
C ARG A 185 -6.94 13.78 -4.96
N SER A 186 -6.99 12.49 -5.25
CA SER A 186 -6.83 11.92 -6.61
C SER A 186 -5.44 12.13 -7.23
N GLU A 187 -4.45 12.55 -6.47
CA GLU A 187 -3.05 12.68 -6.93
C GLU A 187 -2.50 11.36 -7.48
N ASP A 188 -2.95 10.26 -6.91
CA ASP A 188 -2.61 8.89 -7.28
C ASP A 188 -3.07 8.54 -8.70
N MET A 189 -4.22 9.04 -9.15
CA MET A 189 -4.71 8.83 -10.51
C MET A 189 -3.79 9.43 -11.57
N ALA A 190 -3.19 10.59 -11.29
CA ALA A 190 -2.22 11.23 -12.18
C ALA A 190 -0.96 10.37 -12.34
N GLY A 191 -0.43 9.80 -11.24
CA GLY A 191 0.72 8.90 -11.27
C GLY A 191 0.44 7.63 -12.08
N ILE A 192 -0.73 7.03 -11.90
CA ILE A 192 -1.15 5.85 -12.67
C ILE A 192 -1.30 6.17 -14.15
N ALA A 193 -1.91 7.30 -14.51
CA ALA A 193 -2.09 7.71 -15.92
C ALA A 193 -0.73 7.88 -16.64
N GLN A 194 0.28 8.42 -15.94
CA GLN A 194 1.65 8.52 -16.49
C GLN A 194 2.21 7.14 -16.82
N LEU A 195 2.10 6.17 -15.92
CA LEU A 195 2.59 4.80 -16.12
C LEU A 195 1.82 4.05 -17.21
N GLN A 196 0.50 4.24 -17.29
CA GLN A 196 -0.33 3.68 -18.35
C GLN A 196 0.07 4.24 -19.73
N SER A 197 0.27 5.55 -19.82
CA SER A 197 0.70 6.22 -21.06
C SER A 197 2.10 5.79 -21.52
N ALA A 198 2.98 5.45 -20.57
CA ALA A 198 4.31 4.91 -20.87
C ALA A 198 4.28 3.43 -21.30
N GLY A 199 3.12 2.76 -21.34
CA GLY A 199 3.00 1.34 -21.67
C GLY A 199 3.69 0.41 -20.67
N ALA A 200 3.89 0.90 -19.44
CA ALA A 200 4.65 0.21 -18.39
C ALA A 200 3.79 -0.67 -17.47
N PHE A 201 2.48 -0.58 -17.61
CA PHE A 201 1.50 -0.90 -16.57
C PHE A 201 0.88 -2.29 -16.76
N CYS A 202 0.83 -3.09 -15.66
CA CYS A 202 0.22 -4.40 -15.62
C CYS A 202 -0.71 -4.52 -14.40
N PRO A 203 -2.03 -4.66 -14.57
CA PRO A 203 -2.93 -5.02 -13.47
C PRO A 203 -2.77 -6.49 -13.08
N MET A 204 -2.76 -6.77 -11.78
CA MET A 204 -2.65 -8.13 -11.23
C MET A 204 -3.99 -8.58 -10.63
N ALA A 205 -4.54 -9.68 -11.14
CA ALA A 205 -5.76 -10.30 -10.63
C ALA A 205 -5.48 -11.47 -9.67
N GLY A 206 -6.52 -11.90 -8.94
CA GLY A 206 -6.53 -13.15 -8.17
C GLY A 206 -5.84 -13.11 -6.82
N ALA A 207 -5.46 -11.94 -6.32
CA ALA A 207 -4.79 -11.79 -5.03
C ALA A 207 -5.41 -10.69 -4.13
N PRO A 208 -6.74 -10.68 -3.92
CA PRO A 208 -7.42 -9.62 -3.16
C PRO A 208 -6.96 -9.51 -1.71
N HIS A 209 -6.47 -10.59 -1.13
CA HIS A 209 -6.00 -10.65 0.26
C HIS A 209 -4.67 -9.92 0.50
N LEU A 210 -3.95 -9.54 -0.56
CA LEU A 210 -2.67 -8.84 -0.37
C LEU A 210 -2.84 -7.44 0.21
N TYR A 211 -4.04 -6.87 0.09
CA TYR A 211 -4.34 -5.52 0.55
C TYR A 211 -5.77 -5.40 1.08
N VAL A 212 -5.92 -4.77 2.23
CA VAL A 212 -7.21 -4.42 2.80
C VAL A 212 -7.33 -2.91 2.93
N TYR A 213 -8.18 -2.32 2.11
CA TYR A 213 -8.55 -0.91 2.19
C TYR A 213 -9.45 -0.68 3.40
N VAL A 214 -9.04 0.15 4.36
CA VAL A 214 -9.76 0.35 5.61
C VAL A 214 -10.55 1.65 5.59
N SER A 215 -11.88 1.54 5.60
CA SER A 215 -12.81 2.67 5.61
C SER A 215 -13.21 3.00 7.05
N HIS A 216 -12.46 3.92 7.71
CA HIS A 216 -12.56 4.15 9.16
C HIS A 216 -13.11 5.54 9.55
N GLY A 217 -13.65 6.30 8.59
CA GLY A 217 -14.29 7.61 8.82
C GLY A 217 -13.33 8.79 9.00
N ALA A 218 -12.02 8.54 9.10
CA ALA A 218 -10.98 9.58 9.10
C ALA A 218 -10.04 9.49 7.89
N ASN A 219 -10.49 8.83 6.82
CA ASN A 219 -9.79 8.77 5.55
C ASN A 219 -9.82 10.13 4.83
N THR A 220 -8.96 10.30 3.83
CA THR A 220 -8.93 11.52 2.97
C THR A 220 -10.24 11.72 2.21
N TRP A 221 -10.89 10.62 1.79
CA TRP A 221 -12.20 10.61 1.15
C TRP A 221 -13.32 10.46 2.17
N TYR A 222 -14.50 11.03 1.86
CA TYR A 222 -15.68 10.96 2.72
C TYR A 222 -16.33 9.57 2.73
N ASP A 223 -17.11 9.27 3.76
CA ASP A 223 -17.79 7.98 3.93
C ASP A 223 -18.69 7.61 2.75
N ASP A 224 -19.37 8.56 2.12
CA ASP A 224 -20.19 8.34 0.92
C ASP A 224 -19.37 7.81 -0.26
N HIS A 225 -18.11 8.23 -0.41
CA HIS A 225 -17.20 7.67 -1.42
C HIS A 225 -16.90 6.21 -1.15
N HIS A 226 -16.61 5.86 0.09
CA HIS A 226 -16.34 4.47 0.50
C HIS A 226 -17.57 3.57 0.34
N ALA A 227 -18.77 4.10 0.66
CA ALA A 227 -20.03 3.39 0.46
C ALA A 227 -20.32 3.17 -1.04
N THR A 228 -20.00 4.15 -1.87
CA THR A 228 -20.12 4.03 -3.34
C THR A 228 -19.19 2.96 -3.89
N ILE A 229 -17.92 2.95 -3.49
CA ILE A 229 -16.97 1.88 -3.83
C ILE A 229 -17.54 0.51 -3.42
N ALA A 230 -18.01 0.39 -2.18
CA ALA A 230 -18.57 -0.85 -1.67
C ALA A 230 -19.76 -1.34 -2.51
N ARG A 231 -20.67 -0.43 -2.87
CA ARG A 231 -21.86 -0.75 -3.67
C ARG A 231 -21.49 -1.16 -5.10
N ASP A 232 -20.61 -0.39 -5.75
CA ASP A 232 -20.38 -0.49 -7.19
C ASP A 232 -19.30 -1.52 -7.55
N LEU A 233 -18.33 -1.74 -6.66
CA LEU A 233 -17.18 -2.61 -6.92
C LEU A 233 -17.19 -3.93 -6.15
N ALA A 234 -18.12 -4.14 -5.19
CA ALA A 234 -18.18 -5.41 -4.47
C ALA A 234 -18.55 -6.58 -5.40
N ILE A 235 -17.81 -7.68 -5.29
CA ILE A 235 -18.11 -8.87 -6.06
C ILE A 235 -19.37 -9.58 -5.50
N PRO A 236 -20.14 -10.31 -6.36
CA PRO A 236 -21.32 -11.04 -5.92
C PRO A 236 -20.99 -12.09 -4.86
N GLN A 237 -21.87 -12.24 -3.86
CA GLN A 237 -21.73 -13.23 -2.78
C GLN A 237 -21.52 -14.67 -3.26
N ALA A 238 -22.12 -15.04 -4.39
CA ALA A 238 -21.94 -16.38 -4.97
C ALA A 238 -20.47 -16.66 -5.34
N ARG A 239 -19.71 -15.63 -5.75
CA ARG A 239 -18.27 -15.75 -6.03
C ARG A 239 -17.46 -15.83 -4.72
N LEU A 240 -17.85 -15.06 -3.70
CA LEU A 240 -17.25 -15.14 -2.36
C LEU A 240 -17.37 -16.57 -1.80
N ARG A 241 -18.56 -17.15 -1.81
CA ARG A 241 -18.81 -18.50 -1.29
C ARG A 241 -17.95 -19.56 -2.00
N ARG A 242 -17.79 -19.47 -3.33
CA ARG A 242 -16.93 -20.39 -4.09
C ARG A 242 -15.45 -20.29 -3.74
N ASN A 243 -15.02 -19.16 -3.25
CA ASN A 243 -13.62 -18.88 -2.89
C ASN A 243 -13.39 -18.78 -1.38
N GLU A 244 -14.37 -19.13 -0.55
CA GLU A 244 -14.34 -18.91 0.90
C GLU A 244 -13.10 -19.51 1.56
N ALA A 245 -12.75 -20.75 1.25
CA ALA A 245 -11.57 -21.41 1.84
C ALA A 245 -10.25 -20.71 1.48
N LEU A 246 -10.15 -20.21 0.23
CA LEU A 246 -8.99 -19.43 -0.21
C LEU A 246 -8.92 -18.10 0.54
N MET A 247 -10.06 -17.41 0.66
CA MET A 247 -10.16 -16.13 1.36
C MET A 247 -9.82 -16.27 2.84
N ARG A 248 -10.39 -17.28 3.53
CA ARG A 248 -10.09 -17.52 4.96
C ARG A 248 -8.58 -17.73 5.19
N ARG A 249 -7.89 -18.48 4.32
CA ARG A 249 -6.44 -18.63 4.41
C ARG A 249 -5.69 -17.32 4.12
N GLY A 250 -6.13 -16.60 3.11
CA GLY A 250 -5.50 -15.34 2.72
C GLY A 250 -5.65 -14.23 3.77
N ILE A 251 -6.76 -14.19 4.51
CA ILE A 251 -6.99 -13.17 5.54
C ILE A 251 -6.48 -13.58 6.94
N ALA A 252 -6.05 -14.82 7.12
CA ALA A 252 -5.58 -15.33 8.42
C ALA A 252 -4.45 -14.49 9.08
N PRO A 253 -3.54 -13.83 8.33
CA PRO A 253 -2.54 -12.96 8.92
C PRO A 253 -3.06 -11.62 9.48
N PHE A 254 -4.30 -11.24 9.18
CA PHE A 254 -4.88 -9.98 9.63
C PHE A 254 -5.65 -10.15 10.94
N ASP A 255 -5.59 -9.11 11.76
CA ASP A 255 -6.41 -8.95 12.96
C ASP A 255 -7.51 -7.89 12.66
N PHE A 256 -8.78 -8.33 12.61
CA PHE A 256 -9.96 -7.52 12.24
C PHE A 256 -10.78 -7.09 13.44
#